data_d91ed0fa35a8d1470ed54f4a1d41b249
#
_entry.id   d91ed0fa35a8d1470ed54f4a1d41b249
#
_cell.length_a   1.000
_cell.length_b   1.000
_cell.length_c   1.000
_cell.angle_alpha   90.00
_cell.angle_beta   90.00
_cell.angle_gamma   90.00
#
_symmetry.space_group_name_H-M   'P 1'
#
loop_
_entity.id
_entity.type
_entity.pdbx_description
1 polymer ?
#
loop_
_entity_poly.entity_id
_entity_poly.type
_entity_poly.pdbx_seq_one_letter_code
_entity_poly.pdbx_strand_id
1 'polypeptide(L)'
;MKCPFCSHLEDKVVDSRESKEGDVIRRRRECLDCGKRFTSYERIDQIPHLVVKKDGRRERFDREKAMQGLLKACEKRPVPVKALELVVERVEAMVQESPDREVPTDQIGEFLMDRLKELDKVAFVRFASVYRDFKDVDQFMATLKGLLEARD
;
A
#
# COMPACT_ATOMS: atom_id res chain seq x y z
N MET A 1 10.04 29.23 -13.82
CA MET A 1 8.84 28.95 -12.93
C MET A 1 8.08 30.25 -12.74
N LYS A 2 6.74 30.23 -12.70
CA LYS A 2 5.93 31.45 -12.60
C LYS A 2 6.21 32.20 -11.30
N CYS A 3 6.59 33.49 -11.42
CA CYS A 3 6.85 34.35 -10.27
C CYS A 3 5.57 34.57 -9.44
N PRO A 4 5.58 34.33 -8.11
CA PRO A 4 4.39 34.54 -7.28
C PRO A 4 4.01 36.01 -7.06
N PHE A 5 4.88 36.96 -7.46
CA PHE A 5 4.67 38.40 -7.24
C PHE A 5 4.16 39.14 -8.48
N CYS A 6 4.71 38.83 -9.66
CA CYS A 6 4.36 39.53 -10.91
C CYS A 6 3.85 38.58 -12.02
N SER A 7 3.82 37.28 -11.75
CA SER A 7 3.40 36.23 -12.70
C SER A 7 4.27 36.04 -13.94
N HIS A 8 5.45 36.70 -14.02
CA HIS A 8 6.41 36.50 -15.08
C HIS A 8 6.93 35.05 -15.07
N LEU A 9 7.22 34.47 -16.24
CA LEU A 9 7.55 33.04 -16.37
C LEU A 9 9.05 32.74 -16.30
N GLU A 10 9.89 33.73 -16.52
CA GLU A 10 11.35 33.56 -16.53
C GLU A 10 11.97 33.93 -15.20
N ASP A 11 12.82 33.07 -14.73
CA ASP A 11 13.57 33.20 -13.49
C ASP A 11 14.96 32.58 -13.61
N LYS A 12 15.89 32.98 -12.75
CA LYS A 12 17.18 32.34 -12.58
C LYS A 12 17.32 31.74 -11.19
N VAL A 13 18.02 30.62 -11.10
CA VAL A 13 18.37 30.01 -9.81
C VAL A 13 19.60 30.70 -9.25
N VAL A 14 19.50 31.25 -8.04
CA VAL A 14 20.59 31.96 -7.37
C VAL A 14 21.28 31.15 -6.29
N ASP A 15 20.59 30.13 -5.73
CA ASP A 15 21.13 29.19 -4.74
C ASP A 15 20.39 27.85 -4.84
N SER A 16 21.09 26.75 -4.63
CA SER A 16 20.53 25.39 -4.63
C SER A 16 21.16 24.60 -3.49
N ARG A 17 20.32 23.96 -2.67
CA ARG A 17 20.76 23.13 -1.54
C ARG A 17 19.94 21.86 -1.49
N GLU A 18 20.62 20.74 -1.29
CA GLU A 18 19.99 19.45 -1.03
C GLU A 18 19.64 19.30 0.46
N SER A 19 18.55 18.56 0.75
CA SER A 19 18.27 18.11 2.10
C SER A 19 19.36 17.14 2.58
N LYS A 20 19.47 16.92 3.89
CA LYS A 20 20.42 15.94 4.45
C LYS A 20 20.17 14.52 3.98
N GLU A 21 18.93 14.22 3.61
CA GLU A 21 18.46 12.90 3.15
C GLU A 21 18.56 12.75 1.62
N GLY A 22 18.86 13.84 0.89
CA GLY A 22 19.03 13.84 -0.56
C GLY A 22 17.72 13.76 -1.37
N ASP A 23 16.56 13.78 -0.70
CA ASP A 23 15.22 13.58 -1.30
C ASP A 23 14.52 14.87 -1.75
N VAL A 24 15.06 16.04 -1.32
CA VAL A 24 14.51 17.37 -1.62
C VAL A 24 15.63 18.33 -2.01
N ILE A 25 15.44 19.03 -3.12
CA ILE A 25 16.28 20.14 -3.53
C ILE A 25 15.53 21.45 -3.28
N ARG A 26 16.07 22.30 -2.41
CA ARG A 26 15.60 23.65 -2.20
C ARG A 26 16.31 24.58 -3.17
N ARG A 27 15.56 25.30 -4.02
CA ARG A 27 16.12 26.30 -4.94
C ARG A 27 15.63 27.70 -4.58
N ARG A 28 16.56 28.64 -4.42
CA ARG A 28 16.25 30.07 -4.32
C ARG A 28 16.33 30.68 -5.71
N ARG A 29 15.22 31.26 -6.15
CA ARG A 29 15.04 31.80 -7.50
C ARG A 29 14.87 33.30 -7.45
N GLU A 30 15.26 33.99 -8.51
CA GLU A 30 15.10 35.44 -8.68
C GLU A 30 14.37 35.66 -10.02
N CYS A 31 13.26 36.39 -9.97
CA CYS A 31 12.49 36.73 -11.14
C CYS A 31 13.28 37.70 -12.02
N LEU A 32 13.32 37.45 -13.33
CA LEU A 32 14.08 38.33 -14.26
C LEU A 32 13.36 39.66 -14.53
N ASP A 33 12.06 39.74 -14.27
CA ASP A 33 11.27 40.96 -14.47
C ASP A 33 11.26 41.85 -13.20
N CYS A 34 10.67 41.34 -12.09
CA CYS A 34 10.52 42.18 -10.87
C CYS A 34 11.69 42.06 -9.89
N GLY A 35 12.72 41.25 -10.13
CA GLY A 35 13.88 41.07 -9.28
C GLY A 35 13.61 40.43 -7.90
N LYS A 36 12.35 40.14 -7.57
CA LYS A 36 12.00 39.51 -6.29
C LYS A 36 12.43 38.08 -6.24
N ARG A 37 12.85 37.64 -5.05
CA ARG A 37 13.30 36.27 -4.79
C ARG A 37 12.18 35.44 -4.18
N PHE A 38 12.09 34.18 -4.64
CA PHE A 38 11.19 33.18 -4.09
C PHE A 38 11.89 31.84 -4.00
N THR A 39 11.34 30.93 -3.22
CA THR A 39 11.89 29.60 -3.01
C THR A 39 10.98 28.55 -3.61
N SER A 40 11.57 27.58 -4.33
CA SER A 40 10.88 26.37 -4.77
C SER A 40 11.56 25.15 -4.17
N TYR A 41 10.79 24.07 -4.07
CA TYR A 41 11.27 22.76 -3.65
C TYR A 41 11.00 21.76 -4.77
N GLU A 42 12.03 21.04 -5.15
CA GLU A 42 11.90 19.87 -6.03
C GLU A 42 11.95 18.62 -5.17
N ARG A 43 11.01 17.74 -5.39
CA ARG A 43 10.93 16.43 -4.72
C ARG A 43 10.70 15.37 -5.77
N ILE A 44 11.19 14.16 -5.49
CA ILE A 44 10.81 13.00 -6.30
C ILE A 44 9.32 12.76 -6.05
N ASP A 45 8.54 12.79 -7.11
CA ASP A 45 7.13 12.48 -7.03
C ASP A 45 6.97 10.96 -6.82
N GLN A 46 6.60 10.60 -5.61
CA GLN A 46 6.28 9.21 -5.28
C GLN A 46 4.89 8.92 -5.80
N ILE A 47 4.81 8.37 -7.02
CA ILE A 47 3.54 7.92 -7.57
C ILE A 47 3.04 6.79 -6.65
N PRO A 48 1.88 6.96 -6.02
CA PRO A 48 1.38 5.97 -5.08
C PRO A 48 1.05 4.66 -5.80
N HIS A 49 1.40 3.55 -5.18
CA HIS A 49 0.91 2.25 -5.59
C HIS A 49 -0.54 2.10 -5.12
N LEU A 50 -1.39 1.60 -6.00
CA LEU A 50 -2.83 1.55 -5.78
C LEU A 50 -3.33 0.11 -5.68
N VAL A 51 -4.37 -0.05 -4.91
CA VAL A 51 -5.14 -1.30 -4.82
C VAL A 51 -6.45 -1.12 -5.57
N VAL A 52 -6.71 -1.99 -6.54
CA VAL A 52 -7.93 -1.98 -7.32
C VAL A 52 -8.98 -2.85 -6.62
N LYS A 53 -10.09 -2.23 -6.23
CA LYS A 53 -11.23 -2.90 -5.58
C LYS A 53 -12.06 -3.68 -6.60
N LYS A 54 -12.92 -4.61 -6.13
CA LYS A 54 -13.85 -5.39 -6.97
C LYS A 54 -14.78 -4.51 -7.82
N ASP A 55 -15.12 -3.32 -7.34
CA ASP A 55 -15.94 -2.34 -8.04
C ASP A 55 -15.15 -1.41 -9.00
N GLY A 56 -13.85 -1.67 -9.17
CA GLY A 56 -12.95 -0.88 -10.03
C GLY A 56 -12.39 0.38 -9.39
N ARG A 57 -12.78 0.73 -8.17
CA ARG A 57 -12.19 1.88 -7.46
C ARG A 57 -10.73 1.61 -7.12
N ARG A 58 -9.95 2.67 -7.11
CA ARG A 58 -8.53 2.68 -6.78
C ARG A 58 -8.32 3.37 -5.46
N GLU A 59 -7.66 2.69 -4.53
CA GLU A 59 -7.32 3.21 -3.20
C GLU A 59 -5.83 2.97 -2.93
N ARG A 60 -5.22 3.78 -2.08
CA ARG A 60 -3.88 3.48 -1.58
C ARG A 60 -3.93 2.21 -0.73
N PHE A 61 -2.85 1.43 -0.78
CA PHE A 61 -2.72 0.31 0.15
C PHE A 61 -2.70 0.84 1.59
N ASP A 62 -3.56 0.28 2.41
CA ASP A 62 -3.69 0.60 3.82
C ASP A 62 -3.14 -0.56 4.66
N ARG A 63 -1.91 -0.38 5.13
CA ARG A 63 -1.19 -1.34 5.96
C ARG A 63 -1.95 -1.65 7.26
N GLU A 64 -2.49 -0.62 7.88
CA GLU A 64 -3.19 -0.74 9.16
C GLU A 64 -4.47 -1.56 9.01
N LYS A 65 -5.21 -1.34 7.94
CA LYS A 65 -6.41 -2.10 7.59
C LYS A 65 -6.11 -3.58 7.35
N ALA A 66 -5.02 -3.89 6.63
CA ALA A 66 -4.58 -5.27 6.43
C ALA A 66 -4.20 -5.93 7.75
N MET A 67 -3.43 -5.25 8.59
CA MET A 67 -3.02 -5.73 9.91
C MET A 67 -4.21 -5.98 10.84
N GLN A 68 -5.18 -5.07 10.91
CA GLN A 68 -6.40 -5.24 11.70
C GLN A 68 -7.22 -6.44 11.25
N GLY A 69 -7.33 -6.68 9.94
CA GLY A 69 -7.99 -7.86 9.39
C GLY A 69 -7.34 -9.18 9.86
N LEU A 70 -6.01 -9.24 9.81
CA LEU A 70 -5.25 -10.40 10.28
C LEU A 70 -5.37 -10.61 11.80
N LEU A 71 -5.23 -9.54 12.60
CA LEU A 71 -5.37 -9.59 14.06
C LEU A 71 -6.75 -10.11 14.47
N LYS A 72 -7.81 -9.63 13.82
CA LYS A 72 -9.19 -10.08 14.07
C LYS A 72 -9.38 -11.56 13.74
N ALA A 73 -8.81 -12.03 12.65
CA ALA A 73 -8.85 -13.44 12.27
C ALA A 73 -8.09 -14.34 13.27
N CYS A 74 -6.96 -13.84 13.78
CA CYS A 74 -6.08 -14.55 14.72
C CYS A 74 -6.46 -14.33 16.21
N GLU A 75 -7.58 -13.66 16.50
CA GLU A 75 -8.00 -13.41 17.88
C GLU A 75 -8.14 -14.74 18.66
N LYS A 76 -7.49 -14.81 19.85
CA LYS A 76 -7.42 -16.04 20.70
C LYS A 76 -6.77 -17.24 20.00
N ARG A 77 -5.94 -17.02 18.98
CA ARG A 77 -5.11 -18.07 18.37
C ARG A 77 -3.64 -17.85 18.73
N PRO A 78 -2.84 -18.95 18.84
CA PRO A 78 -1.43 -18.88 19.20
C PRO A 78 -0.56 -18.41 18.01
N VAL A 79 -0.94 -17.33 17.33
CA VAL A 79 -0.19 -16.74 16.22
C VAL A 79 0.53 -15.49 16.73
N PRO A 80 1.87 -15.45 16.68
CA PRO A 80 2.63 -14.29 17.09
C PRO A 80 2.33 -13.06 16.22
N VAL A 81 2.16 -11.89 16.83
CA VAL A 81 1.93 -10.62 16.12
C VAL A 81 3.04 -10.36 15.09
N LYS A 82 4.29 -10.68 15.45
CA LYS A 82 5.45 -10.56 14.55
C LYS A 82 5.29 -11.35 13.24
N ALA A 83 4.65 -12.52 13.29
CA ALA A 83 4.38 -13.30 12.07
C ALA A 83 3.38 -12.57 11.17
N LEU A 84 2.38 -11.90 11.75
CA LEU A 84 1.40 -11.11 10.99
C LEU A 84 2.04 -9.85 10.39
N GLU A 85 2.95 -9.20 11.13
CA GLU A 85 3.74 -8.07 10.63
C GLU A 85 4.53 -8.45 9.37
N LEU A 86 5.23 -9.60 9.39
CA LEU A 86 5.96 -10.10 8.23
C LEU A 86 5.04 -10.39 7.03
N VAL A 87 3.83 -10.87 7.27
CA VAL A 87 2.85 -11.08 6.21
C VAL A 87 2.44 -9.74 5.57
N VAL A 88 2.19 -8.72 6.38
CA VAL A 88 1.81 -7.39 5.89
C VAL A 88 2.98 -6.72 5.14
N GLU A 89 4.21 -6.83 5.64
CA GLU A 89 5.41 -6.35 4.96
C GLU A 89 5.57 -7.00 3.57
N ARG A 90 5.23 -8.28 3.45
CA ARG A 90 5.29 -8.97 2.17
C ARG A 90 4.22 -8.47 1.19
N VAL A 91 3.03 -8.13 1.68
CA VAL A 91 1.98 -7.49 0.87
C VAL A 91 2.44 -6.11 0.41
N GLU A 92 3.06 -5.31 1.29
CA GLU A 92 3.62 -4.00 0.92
C GLU A 92 4.66 -4.13 -0.18
N ALA A 93 5.59 -5.09 -0.04
CA ALA A 93 6.59 -5.36 -1.07
C ALA A 93 5.93 -5.76 -2.41
N MET A 94 4.93 -6.65 -2.39
CA MET A 94 4.20 -7.07 -3.58
C MET A 94 3.52 -5.87 -4.28
N VAL A 95 2.94 -4.96 -3.50
CA VAL A 95 2.30 -3.75 -4.03
C VAL A 95 3.35 -2.79 -4.61
N GLN A 96 4.50 -2.63 -3.94
CA GLN A 96 5.60 -1.75 -4.39
C GLN A 96 6.34 -2.28 -5.61
N GLU A 97 6.47 -3.60 -5.74
CA GLU A 97 7.15 -4.26 -6.85
C GLU A 97 6.26 -4.43 -8.09
N SER A 98 4.96 -4.13 -7.98
CA SER A 98 4.03 -4.25 -9.11
C SER A 98 4.45 -3.32 -10.27
N PRO A 99 4.71 -3.86 -11.49
CA PRO A 99 5.12 -3.07 -12.64
C PRO A 99 4.08 -2.01 -13.03
N ASP A 100 2.80 -2.35 -12.91
CA ASP A 100 1.69 -1.47 -13.26
C ASP A 100 1.32 -0.50 -12.13
N ARG A 101 2.00 -0.62 -10.97
CA ARG A 101 1.71 0.14 -9.74
C ARG A 101 0.26 -0.03 -9.25
N GLU A 102 -0.40 -1.06 -9.72
CA GLU A 102 -1.75 -1.44 -9.32
C GLU A 102 -1.76 -2.93 -8.96
N VAL A 103 -2.44 -3.28 -7.87
CA VAL A 103 -2.63 -4.67 -7.45
C VAL A 103 -4.11 -4.89 -7.14
N PRO A 104 -4.76 -5.90 -7.75
CA PRO A 104 -6.13 -6.24 -7.43
C PRO A 104 -6.29 -6.65 -5.96
N THR A 105 -7.35 -6.18 -5.32
CA THR A 105 -7.68 -6.58 -3.94
C THR A 105 -7.75 -8.10 -3.78
N ASP A 106 -8.27 -8.81 -4.79
CA ASP A 106 -8.41 -10.27 -4.76
C ASP A 106 -7.05 -10.96 -4.67
N GLN A 107 -6.04 -10.47 -5.39
CA GLN A 107 -4.68 -10.99 -5.31
C GLN A 107 -4.07 -10.83 -3.92
N ILE A 108 -4.29 -9.66 -3.30
CA ILE A 108 -3.86 -9.41 -1.91
C ILE A 108 -4.56 -10.37 -0.96
N GLY A 109 -5.86 -10.53 -1.12
CA GLY A 109 -6.64 -11.39 -0.24
C GLY A 109 -6.29 -12.86 -0.37
N GLU A 110 -6.04 -13.36 -1.56
CA GLU A 110 -5.56 -14.72 -1.79
C GLU A 110 -4.20 -14.94 -1.13
N PHE A 111 -3.27 -14.00 -1.31
CA PHE A 111 -1.97 -14.07 -0.64
C PHE A 111 -2.12 -14.12 0.89
N LEU A 112 -2.96 -13.25 1.48
CA LEU A 112 -3.21 -13.27 2.93
C LEU A 112 -3.82 -14.59 3.40
N MET A 113 -4.75 -15.14 2.64
CA MET A 113 -5.36 -16.44 2.94
C MET A 113 -4.34 -17.57 2.90
N ASP A 114 -3.48 -17.62 1.90
CA ASP A 114 -2.42 -18.64 1.79
C ASP A 114 -1.47 -18.58 2.99
N ARG A 115 -1.04 -17.36 3.39
CA ARG A 115 -0.19 -17.21 4.58
C ARG A 115 -0.91 -17.60 5.87
N LEU A 116 -2.19 -17.24 6.03
CA LEU A 116 -2.98 -17.67 7.20
C LEU A 116 -3.17 -19.18 7.23
N LYS A 117 -3.35 -19.83 6.09
CA LYS A 117 -3.46 -21.29 5.99
C LYS A 117 -2.24 -22.01 6.56
N GLU A 118 -1.04 -21.46 6.33
CA GLU A 118 0.22 -21.96 6.86
C GLU A 118 0.36 -21.69 8.37
N LEU A 119 -0.06 -20.51 8.84
CA LEU A 119 0.09 -20.08 10.23
C LEU A 119 -0.95 -20.73 11.16
N ASP A 120 -2.22 -20.66 10.80
CA ASP A 120 -3.33 -21.20 11.59
C ASP A 120 -4.58 -21.43 10.76
N LYS A 121 -5.00 -22.68 10.62
CA LYS A 121 -6.15 -23.06 9.80
C LYS A 121 -7.48 -22.45 10.28
N VAL A 122 -7.64 -22.19 11.59
CA VAL A 122 -8.85 -21.56 12.12
C VAL A 122 -8.86 -20.08 11.78
N ALA A 123 -7.71 -19.39 11.88
CA ALA A 123 -7.59 -18.00 11.45
C ALA A 123 -7.86 -17.86 9.95
N PHE A 124 -7.37 -18.79 9.12
CA PHE A 124 -7.71 -18.84 7.70
C PHE A 124 -9.23 -18.90 7.48
N VAL A 125 -9.94 -19.83 8.14
CA VAL A 125 -11.40 -19.98 8.00
C VAL A 125 -12.13 -18.70 8.38
N ARG A 126 -11.75 -18.07 9.48
CA ARG A 126 -12.32 -16.79 9.93
C ARG A 126 -12.10 -15.68 8.92
N PHE A 127 -10.89 -15.57 8.41
CA PHE A 127 -10.56 -14.55 7.40
C PHE A 127 -11.32 -14.80 6.11
N ALA A 128 -11.32 -16.04 5.62
CA ALA A 128 -12.03 -16.44 4.41
C ALA A 128 -13.55 -16.20 4.51
N SER A 129 -14.16 -16.42 5.68
CA SER A 129 -15.59 -16.19 5.89
C SER A 129 -16.02 -14.73 5.70
N VAL A 130 -15.12 -13.79 5.92
CA VAL A 130 -15.38 -12.35 5.74
C VAL A 130 -14.90 -11.86 4.37
N TYR A 131 -13.76 -12.39 3.90
CA TYR A 131 -13.13 -11.93 2.68
C TYR A 131 -13.76 -12.53 1.41
N ARG A 132 -14.05 -13.84 1.43
CA ARG A 132 -14.78 -14.52 0.37
C ARG A 132 -16.26 -14.30 0.58
N ASP A 133 -16.91 -13.75 -0.44
CA ASP A 133 -18.36 -13.61 -0.47
C ASP A 133 -18.97 -14.98 -0.83
N PHE A 134 -19.10 -15.85 0.17
CA PHE A 134 -19.70 -17.17 -0.02
C PHE A 134 -21.19 -17.02 -0.33
N LYS A 135 -21.62 -17.53 -1.46
CA LYS A 135 -23.03 -17.47 -1.89
C LYS A 135 -23.93 -18.40 -1.08
N ASP A 136 -23.38 -19.49 -0.59
CA ASP A 136 -24.08 -20.50 0.18
C ASP A 136 -23.14 -21.28 1.12
N VAL A 137 -23.73 -22.11 1.97
CA VAL A 137 -23.02 -22.93 2.93
C VAL A 137 -22.19 -24.04 2.24
N ASP A 138 -22.61 -24.50 1.08
CA ASP A 138 -21.93 -25.58 0.35
C ASP A 138 -20.55 -25.10 -0.16
N GLN A 139 -20.44 -23.87 -0.67
CA GLN A 139 -19.17 -23.28 -1.04
C GLN A 139 -18.22 -23.14 0.17
N PHE A 140 -18.78 -22.76 1.31
CA PHE A 140 -18.01 -22.67 2.54
C PHE A 140 -17.51 -24.06 2.98
N MET A 141 -18.39 -25.06 2.96
CA MET A 141 -18.04 -26.45 3.29
C MET A 141 -17.02 -27.06 2.34
N ALA A 142 -17.08 -26.76 1.04
CA ALA A 142 -16.06 -27.18 0.06
C ALA A 142 -14.68 -26.62 0.40
N THR A 143 -14.62 -25.35 0.80
CA THR A 143 -13.36 -24.71 1.25
C THR A 143 -12.79 -25.40 2.50
N LEU A 144 -13.63 -25.77 3.46
CA LEU A 144 -13.22 -26.50 4.66
C LEU A 144 -12.71 -27.91 4.34
N LYS A 145 -13.39 -28.64 3.45
CA LYS A 145 -12.96 -29.99 3.00
C LYS A 145 -11.57 -29.93 2.36
N GLY A 146 -11.32 -28.97 1.47
CA GLY A 146 -9.99 -28.77 0.86
C GLY A 146 -8.87 -28.44 1.87
N LEU A 147 -9.21 -27.87 3.05
CA LEU A 147 -8.25 -27.66 4.14
C LEU A 147 -7.91 -28.95 4.90
N LEU A 148 -8.84 -29.90 4.95
CA LEU A 148 -8.65 -31.17 5.64
C LEU A 148 -7.89 -32.16 4.76
N GLU A 149 -8.14 -32.17 3.46
CA GLU A 149 -7.47 -33.01 2.47
C GLU A 149 -6.02 -32.65 2.20
N ALA A 150 -5.64 -31.38 2.36
CA ALA A 150 -4.24 -30.90 2.27
C ALA A 150 -3.39 -31.31 3.49
N ARG A 151 -3.68 -32.44 4.12
CA ARG A 151 -3.02 -32.93 5.35
C ARG A 151 -1.96 -34.03 5.13
N ASP A 152 -1.80 -34.48 3.88
CA ASP A 152 -0.81 -35.50 3.49
C ASP A 152 0.43 -34.88 2.81
#